data_71c4186776c778d5b96c9ced5ae5ae6f
#
_entry.id   71c4186776c778d5b96c9ced5ae5ae6f
#
_cell.length_a   1.000
_cell.length_b   1.000
_cell.length_c   1.000
_cell.angle_alpha   90.00
_cell.angle_beta   90.00
_cell.angle_gamma   90.00
#
_symmetry.space_group_name_H-M   'P 1'
#
loop_
_entity.id
_entity.type
_entity.pdbx_description
1 polymer ?
#
loop_
_entity_poly.entity_id
_entity_poly.type
_entity_poly.pdbx_seq_one_letter_code
_entity_poly.pdbx_strand_id
1 'polypeptide(L)'
;MILGTGIDIVEINRFKEIENLKGIAKKILHINELEEFNKKVKDQPLFLAKKFAFKEAFVKAIGTGFREPYYLNRIEIIKDKLGKPSVVTHEEAKKEFEDLGITKAHVSLSDTENYVVASVVLEK
;
A
#
# COMPACT_ATOMS: atom_id res chain seq x y z
N MET A 1 -12.75 -3.95 18.35
CA MET A 1 -12.21 -2.64 18.81
C MET A 1 -11.26 -2.09 17.76
N ILE A 2 -11.40 -0.80 17.43
CA ILE A 2 -10.49 -0.16 16.48
C ILE A 2 -9.15 0.07 17.16
N LEU A 3 -8.10 -0.46 16.54
CA LEU A 3 -6.73 -0.27 16.99
C LEU A 3 -6.14 1.03 16.46
N GLY A 4 -6.42 1.37 15.22
CA GLY A 4 -5.87 2.56 14.60
C GLY A 4 -6.50 2.85 13.24
N THR A 5 -6.34 4.11 12.82
CA THR A 5 -6.79 4.57 11.51
C THR A 5 -5.65 5.28 10.78
N GLY A 6 -5.65 5.19 9.48
CA GLY A 6 -4.68 5.87 8.65
C GLY A 6 -5.33 6.40 7.38
N ILE A 7 -4.86 7.54 6.93
CA ILE A 7 -5.29 8.14 5.69
C ILE A 7 -4.07 8.75 5.00
N ASP A 8 -4.03 8.65 3.70
CA ASP A 8 -2.98 9.26 2.91
C ASP A 8 -3.53 9.80 1.60
N ILE A 9 -2.95 10.89 1.13
CA ILE A 9 -3.26 11.48 -0.16
C ILE A 9 -1.97 11.63 -0.95
N VAL A 10 -1.98 11.19 -2.20
CA VAL A 10 -0.81 11.21 -3.09
C VAL A 10 -1.17 11.93 -4.37
N GLU A 11 -0.33 12.86 -4.77
CA GLU A 11 -0.43 13.51 -6.07
C GLU A 11 0.20 12.59 -7.11
N ILE A 12 -0.60 12.19 -8.10
CA ILE A 12 -0.18 11.21 -9.13
C ILE A 12 1.03 11.73 -9.93
N ASN A 13 1.07 13.04 -10.13
CA ASN A 13 2.13 13.68 -10.91
C ASN A 13 3.54 13.44 -10.33
N ARG A 14 3.66 13.25 -9.01
CA ARG A 14 4.95 12.89 -8.39
C ARG A 14 5.55 11.64 -9.03
N PHE A 15 4.72 10.66 -9.36
CA PHE A 15 5.17 9.42 -9.99
C PHE A 15 5.35 9.56 -11.51
N LYS A 16 4.63 10.46 -12.15
CA LYS A 16 4.81 10.74 -13.59
C LYS A 16 6.15 11.40 -13.89
N GLU A 17 6.67 12.18 -12.94
CA GLU A 17 7.92 12.94 -13.10
C GLU A 17 9.18 12.15 -12.75
N ILE A 18 9.05 10.95 -12.20
CA ILE A 18 10.19 10.11 -11.85
C ILE A 18 10.83 9.52 -13.12
N GLU A 19 12.10 9.81 -13.35
CA GLU A 19 12.82 9.29 -14.52
C GLU A 19 13.03 7.78 -14.44
N ASN A 20 13.48 7.28 -13.28
CA ASN A 20 13.68 5.85 -13.08
C ASN A 20 12.52 5.24 -12.29
N LEU A 21 11.35 5.20 -12.93
CA LEU A 21 10.15 4.67 -12.31
C LEU A 21 10.30 3.21 -11.92
N LYS A 22 10.98 2.42 -12.75
CA LYS A 22 11.23 1.00 -12.48
C LYS A 22 12.08 0.78 -11.23
N GLY A 23 13.08 1.64 -11.01
CA GLY A 23 13.89 1.58 -9.80
C GLY A 23 13.10 1.92 -8.54
N ILE A 24 12.22 2.90 -8.62
CA ILE A 24 11.32 3.26 -7.52
C ILE A 24 10.30 2.14 -7.27
N ALA A 25 9.77 1.53 -8.33
CA ALA A 25 8.84 0.40 -8.22
C ALA A 25 9.44 -0.74 -7.40
N LYS A 26 10.70 -1.06 -7.61
CA LYS A 26 11.40 -2.12 -6.85
C LYS A 26 11.48 -1.83 -5.35
N LYS A 27 11.50 -0.56 -4.97
CA LYS A 27 11.55 -0.16 -3.55
C LYS A 27 10.18 -0.15 -2.90
N ILE A 28 9.13 0.18 -3.66
CA ILE A 28 7.77 0.33 -3.16
C ILE A 28 7.01 -0.99 -3.15
N LEU A 29 7.23 -1.84 -4.16
CA LEU A 29 6.37 -2.98 -4.44
C LEU A 29 6.90 -4.27 -3.84
N HIS A 30 6.00 -5.07 -3.29
CA HIS A 30 6.24 -6.49 -3.04
C HIS A 30 6.47 -7.19 -4.38
N ILE A 31 7.18 -8.31 -4.37
CA ILE A 31 7.55 -9.00 -5.61
C ILE A 31 6.35 -9.36 -6.49
N ASN A 32 5.23 -9.72 -5.89
CA ASN A 32 4.00 -10.02 -6.62
C ASN A 32 3.43 -8.79 -7.31
N GLU A 33 3.49 -7.64 -6.63
CA GLU A 33 3.04 -6.36 -7.19
C GLU A 33 3.98 -5.88 -8.30
N LEU A 34 5.27 -6.11 -8.14
CA LEU A 34 6.27 -5.75 -9.14
C LEU A 34 6.07 -6.53 -10.44
N GLU A 35 5.71 -7.80 -10.33
CA GLU A 35 5.39 -8.63 -11.49
C GLU A 35 4.19 -8.04 -12.25
N GLU A 36 3.14 -7.65 -11.54
CA GLU A 36 1.99 -6.99 -12.16
C GLU A 36 2.36 -5.65 -12.80
N PHE A 37 3.16 -4.84 -12.11
CA PHE A 37 3.67 -3.57 -12.62
C PHE A 37 4.42 -3.74 -13.94
N ASN A 38 5.30 -4.74 -14.00
CA ASN A 38 6.12 -4.98 -15.19
C ASN A 38 5.30 -5.42 -16.41
N LYS A 39 4.12 -5.98 -16.19
CA LYS A 39 3.20 -6.38 -17.26
C LYS A 39 2.34 -5.23 -17.78
N LYS A 40 2.27 -4.12 -17.05
CA LYS A 40 1.47 -2.98 -17.46
C LYS A 40 2.13 -2.20 -18.59
N VAL A 41 1.36 -1.94 -19.64
CA VAL A 41 1.82 -1.14 -20.77
C VAL A 41 1.59 0.36 -20.53
N LYS A 42 0.58 0.70 -19.72
CA LYS A 42 0.21 2.08 -19.43
C LYS A 42 -0.25 2.22 -17.99
N ASP A 43 -0.35 3.47 -17.52
CA ASP A 43 -0.82 3.81 -16.16
C ASP A 43 0.08 3.28 -15.04
N GLN A 44 1.36 3.06 -15.33
CA GLN A 44 2.33 2.64 -14.32
C GLN A 44 2.47 3.67 -13.18
N PRO A 45 2.54 4.98 -13.43
CA PRO A 45 2.56 5.97 -12.34
C PRO A 45 1.34 5.90 -11.44
N LEU A 46 0.15 5.72 -12.01
CA LEU A 46 -1.08 5.59 -11.24
C LEU A 46 -1.07 4.32 -10.38
N PHE A 47 -0.61 3.21 -10.94
CA PHE A 47 -0.47 1.95 -10.20
C PHE A 47 0.41 2.13 -8.96
N LEU A 48 1.59 2.76 -9.13
CA LEU A 48 2.51 3.03 -8.03
C LEU A 48 1.91 3.99 -7.01
N ALA A 49 1.25 5.05 -7.46
CA ALA A 49 0.63 6.01 -6.56
C ALA A 49 -0.42 5.34 -5.67
N LYS A 50 -1.24 4.45 -6.23
CA LYS A 50 -2.25 3.70 -5.47
C LYS A 50 -1.62 2.78 -4.43
N LYS A 51 -0.62 2.00 -4.82
CA LYS A 51 0.07 1.10 -3.89
C LYS A 51 0.77 1.89 -2.78
N PHE A 52 1.43 2.97 -3.13
CA PHE A 52 2.11 3.83 -2.17
C PHE A 52 1.14 4.44 -1.16
N ALA A 53 0.02 4.99 -1.63
CA ALA A 53 -1.00 5.59 -0.76
C ALA A 53 -1.56 4.57 0.24
N PHE A 54 -1.87 3.35 -0.21
CA PHE A 54 -2.33 2.29 0.68
C PHE A 54 -1.31 1.96 1.76
N LYS A 55 -0.05 1.82 1.37
CA LYS A 55 1.02 1.43 2.30
C LYS A 55 1.30 2.54 3.32
N GLU A 56 1.26 3.79 2.89
CA GLU A 56 1.35 4.94 3.79
C GLU A 56 0.19 4.95 4.80
N ALA A 57 -1.04 4.81 4.32
CA ALA A 57 -2.21 4.77 5.19
C ALA A 57 -2.14 3.59 6.17
N PHE A 58 -1.66 2.45 5.72
CA PHE A 58 -1.50 1.25 6.55
C PHE A 58 -0.52 1.49 7.71
N VAL A 59 0.66 2.01 7.42
CA VAL A 59 1.65 2.24 8.47
C VAL A 59 1.26 3.39 9.40
N LYS A 60 0.49 4.37 8.92
CA LYS A 60 -0.12 5.38 9.78
C LYS A 60 -1.13 4.75 10.75
N ALA A 61 -1.93 3.80 10.28
CA ALA A 61 -2.88 3.10 11.13
C ALA A 61 -2.19 2.28 12.22
N ILE A 62 -1.04 1.68 11.93
CA ILE A 62 -0.21 1.00 12.92
C ILE A 62 0.48 2.00 13.86
N GLY A 63 0.87 3.16 13.33
CA GLY A 63 1.51 4.22 14.10
C GLY A 63 3.03 4.20 14.08
N THR A 64 3.64 3.34 13.25
CA THR A 64 5.10 3.19 13.20
C THR A 64 5.78 4.01 12.12
N GLY A 65 5.06 4.37 11.05
CA GLY A 65 5.70 4.81 9.81
C GLY A 65 6.45 3.66 9.13
N PHE A 66 7.24 3.95 8.11
CA PHE A 66 8.03 2.94 7.41
C PHE A 66 9.31 2.63 8.18
N ARG A 67 9.20 1.74 9.15
CA ARG A 67 10.33 1.21 9.94
C ARG A 67 10.26 -0.30 9.95
N GLU A 68 11.36 -0.93 10.39
CA GLU A 68 11.29 -2.35 10.66
C GLU A 68 10.11 -2.68 11.58
N PRO A 69 9.37 -3.74 11.28
CA PRO A 69 9.47 -4.62 10.11
C PRO A 69 8.61 -4.17 8.92
N TYR A 70 7.93 -3.02 9.00
CA TYR A 70 6.96 -2.56 8.01
C TYR A 70 7.61 -1.76 6.89
N TYR A 71 8.48 -2.42 6.11
CA TYR A 71 8.98 -1.82 4.89
C TYR A 71 7.96 -1.96 3.75
N LEU A 72 7.99 -1.03 2.83
CA LEU A 72 7.05 -0.97 1.69
C LEU A 72 6.93 -2.30 0.95
N ASN A 73 8.06 -2.95 0.68
CA ASN A 73 8.08 -4.19 -0.08
C ASN A 73 7.65 -5.44 0.70
N ARG A 74 7.35 -5.29 1.98
CA ARG A 74 6.82 -6.38 2.82
C ARG A 74 5.34 -6.26 3.09
N ILE A 75 4.72 -5.24 2.50
CA ILE A 75 3.28 -4.99 2.55
C ILE A 75 2.77 -5.18 1.14
N GLU A 76 1.78 -6.04 0.97
CA GLU A 76 1.18 -6.29 -0.34
C GLU A 76 -0.29 -5.92 -0.32
N ILE A 77 -0.75 -5.22 -1.34
CA ILE A 77 -2.16 -4.91 -1.53
C ILE A 77 -2.68 -5.83 -2.63
N ILE A 78 -3.61 -6.70 -2.26
CA ILE A 78 -4.27 -7.61 -3.19
C ILE A 78 -5.70 -7.17 -3.43
N LYS A 79 -6.31 -7.64 -4.51
CA LYS A 79 -7.72 -7.39 -4.83
C LYS A 79 -8.45 -8.68 -5.02
N ASP A 80 -9.71 -8.74 -4.57
CA ASP A 80 -10.58 -9.86 -4.88
C ASP A 80 -11.16 -9.74 -6.29
N LYS A 81 -12.05 -10.68 -6.67
CA LYS A 81 -12.65 -10.70 -8.00
C LYS A 81 -13.48 -9.46 -8.33
N LEU A 82 -14.01 -8.79 -7.31
CA LEU A 82 -14.80 -7.57 -7.48
C LEU A 82 -13.96 -6.30 -7.37
N GLY A 83 -12.65 -6.44 -7.17
CA GLY A 83 -11.73 -5.31 -7.05
C GLY A 83 -11.59 -4.76 -5.63
N LYS A 84 -12.19 -5.42 -4.63
CA LYS A 84 -12.06 -4.97 -3.24
C LYS A 84 -10.64 -5.22 -2.74
N PRO A 85 -9.95 -4.17 -2.25
CA PRO A 85 -8.58 -4.33 -1.78
C PRO A 85 -8.50 -4.94 -0.38
N SER A 86 -7.40 -5.64 -0.12
CA SER A 86 -7.02 -6.10 1.20
C SER A 86 -5.51 -6.07 1.36
N VAL A 87 -5.04 -6.11 2.60
CA VAL A 87 -3.61 -6.02 2.93
C VAL A 87 -3.10 -7.38 3.36
N VAL A 88 -1.95 -7.77 2.81
CA VAL A 88 -1.21 -8.94 3.25
C VAL A 88 0.18 -8.48 3.68
N THR A 89 0.60 -8.90 4.87
CA THR A 89 1.94 -8.63 5.38
C THR A 89 2.83 -9.86 5.20
N HIS A 90 4.12 -9.63 5.02
CA HIS A 90 5.09 -10.69 4.74
C HIS A 90 6.26 -10.63 5.70
N GLU A 91 6.93 -11.77 5.89
CA GLU A 91 8.14 -11.91 6.69
C GLU A 91 7.95 -11.44 8.13
N GLU A 92 8.86 -10.63 8.68
CA GLU A 92 8.76 -10.11 10.03
C GLU A 92 7.57 -9.19 10.25
N ALA A 93 7.12 -8.51 9.20
CA ALA A 93 5.92 -7.67 9.25
C ALA A 93 4.67 -8.51 9.54
N LYS A 94 4.60 -9.72 8.98
CA LYS A 94 3.49 -10.65 9.25
C LYS A 94 3.45 -11.05 10.72
N LYS A 95 4.60 -11.39 11.29
CA LYS A 95 4.70 -11.80 12.69
C LYS A 95 4.26 -10.68 13.64
N GLU A 96 4.78 -9.49 13.44
CA GLU A 96 4.44 -8.37 14.30
C GLU A 96 2.98 -7.96 14.15
N PHE A 97 2.45 -8.00 12.94
CA PHE A 97 1.04 -7.72 12.66
C PHE A 97 0.14 -8.70 13.44
N GLU A 98 0.49 -9.98 13.46
CA GLU A 98 -0.22 -11.01 14.23
C GLU A 98 -0.08 -10.76 15.74
N ASP A 99 1.12 -10.41 16.20
CA ASP A 99 1.39 -10.15 17.62
C ASP A 99 0.61 -8.95 18.16
N LEU A 100 0.28 -7.97 17.30
CA LEU A 100 -0.57 -6.85 17.67
C LEU A 100 -2.04 -7.25 17.87
N GLY A 101 -2.41 -8.47 17.50
CA GLY A 101 -3.76 -8.98 17.66
C GLY A 101 -4.75 -8.41 16.66
N ILE A 102 -4.26 -7.92 15.52
CA ILE A 102 -5.12 -7.36 14.47
C ILE A 102 -5.86 -8.50 13.78
N THR A 103 -7.19 -8.44 13.81
CA THR A 103 -8.05 -9.44 13.19
C THR A 103 -8.53 -9.04 11.80
N LYS A 104 -8.65 -7.72 11.54
CA LYS A 104 -9.12 -7.20 10.26
C LYS A 104 -8.45 -5.88 9.92
N ALA A 105 -8.16 -5.69 8.65
CA ALA A 105 -7.76 -4.41 8.07
C ALA A 105 -8.80 -4.03 7.02
N HIS A 106 -9.48 -2.92 7.25
CA HIS A 106 -10.44 -2.37 6.30
C HIS A 106 -9.73 -1.31 5.48
N VAL A 107 -9.66 -1.50 4.17
CA VAL A 107 -8.94 -0.59 3.29
C VAL A 107 -9.87 -0.08 2.20
N SER A 108 -9.70 1.18 1.82
CA SER A 108 -10.50 1.80 0.78
C SER A 108 -9.63 2.80 0.02
N LEU A 109 -9.97 3.01 -1.24
CA LEU A 109 -9.24 3.93 -2.09
C LEU A 109 -10.21 4.70 -2.97
N SER A 110 -9.92 5.97 -3.19
CA SER A 110 -10.60 6.81 -4.16
C SER A 110 -9.56 7.61 -4.93
N ASP A 111 -9.83 7.84 -6.19
CA ASP A 111 -8.91 8.62 -7.02
C ASP A 111 -9.65 9.57 -7.95
N THR A 112 -8.97 10.66 -8.28
CA THR A 112 -9.35 11.61 -9.30
C THR A 112 -8.28 11.61 -10.37
N GLU A 113 -8.38 12.53 -11.33
CA GLU A 113 -7.35 12.69 -12.36
C GLU A 113 -5.96 12.97 -11.75
N ASN A 114 -5.91 13.71 -10.64
CA ASN A 114 -4.66 14.21 -10.08
C ASN A 114 -4.25 13.58 -8.75
N TYR A 115 -5.17 12.99 -8.01
CA TYR A 115 -4.92 12.54 -6.63
C TYR A 115 -5.44 11.14 -6.38
N VAL A 116 -4.74 10.44 -5.49
CA VAL A 116 -5.19 9.18 -4.90
C VAL A 116 -5.33 9.39 -3.40
N VAL A 117 -6.44 8.93 -2.83
CA VAL A 117 -6.67 8.92 -1.39
C VAL A 117 -6.90 7.49 -0.94
N ALA A 118 -6.18 7.07 0.09
CA ALA A 118 -6.35 5.74 0.69
C ALA A 118 -6.69 5.88 2.17
N SER A 119 -7.52 4.98 2.66
CA SER A 119 -7.85 4.89 4.08
C SER A 119 -7.70 3.47 4.58
N VAL A 120 -7.25 3.32 5.83
CA VAL A 120 -7.09 2.04 6.50
C VAL A 120 -7.64 2.15 7.91
N VAL A 121 -8.45 1.16 8.30
CA VAL A 121 -8.94 1.00 9.68
C VAL A 121 -8.53 -0.40 10.13
N LEU A 122 -7.81 -0.47 11.24
CA LEU A 122 -7.38 -1.74 11.83
C LEU A 122 -8.25 -2.08 13.02
N GLU A 123 -8.73 -3.32 13.06
CA GLU A 123 -9.52 -3.85 14.17
C GLU A 123 -8.78 -4.96 14.90
N LYS A 124 -8.95 -4.92 16.19
CA LYS A 124 -8.59 -6.03 17.09
C LYS A 124 -9.81 -6.89 17.39
#